data_1970208e618d8d039783e29881522117
#
_entry.id   1970208e618d8d039783e29881522117
#
_cell.length_a   1.000
_cell.length_b   1.000
_cell.length_c   1.000
_cell.angle_alpha   90.00
_cell.angle_beta   90.00
_cell.angle_gamma   90.00
#
_symmetry.space_group_name_H-M   'P 1'
#
loop_
_entity.id
_entity.type
_entity.pdbx_description
1 polymer ?
#
loop_
_entity_poly.entity_id
_entity_poly.type
_entity_poly.pdbx_seq_one_letter_code
_entity_poly.pdbx_strand_id
1 'polypeptide(L)'
;MGKPSKTAFFSAARAWDWQSVTALLVAAPERVETSDLQGHAALHRACAVKPGSNPALHEPNGIRTVTALLDAGADLERAVPMDEAEGDFRATPLWYAVARGENFPLVEFLLRRRANASYSLWAAVWRDDEMVCRALLKSRPNLNLQAHGETPIFYAARLKRLATLAMLIDAGADPSIVDPKGRDALTIARERRLPEQIIEKLESLRHKLHGPLPKRA
;
A
#
# COMPACT_ATOMS: atom_id res chain seq x y z
N MET A 1 24.54 22.46 -23.64
CA MET A 1 23.55 21.35 -23.52
C MET A 1 22.38 21.84 -22.69
N GLY A 2 21.14 21.81 -23.22
CA GLY A 2 19.94 22.19 -22.46
C GLY A 2 19.72 21.25 -21.29
N LYS A 3 19.20 21.77 -20.15
CA LYS A 3 18.83 20.92 -19.02
C LYS A 3 17.85 19.83 -19.49
N PRO A 4 18.07 18.55 -19.10
CA PRO A 4 17.20 17.44 -19.49
C PRO A 4 15.74 17.74 -19.10
N SER A 5 14.77 17.39 -19.93
CA SER A 5 13.38 17.75 -19.65
C SER A 5 12.82 16.89 -18.49
N LYS A 6 11.96 17.50 -17.65
CA LYS A 6 11.23 16.81 -16.58
C LYS A 6 10.40 15.65 -17.16
N THR A 7 9.77 15.86 -18.32
CA THR A 7 8.98 14.85 -19.02
C THR A 7 9.81 13.62 -19.38
N ALA A 8 11.05 13.81 -19.88
CA ALA A 8 11.94 12.71 -20.20
C ALA A 8 12.29 11.86 -18.97
N PHE A 9 12.50 12.50 -17.81
CA PHE A 9 12.79 11.79 -16.57
C PHE A 9 11.62 10.90 -16.10
N PHE A 10 10.41 11.44 -16.09
CA PHE A 10 9.22 10.65 -15.73
C PHE A 10 8.91 9.56 -16.77
N SER A 11 9.15 9.81 -18.05
CA SER A 11 8.99 8.80 -19.11
C SER A 11 9.98 7.65 -18.93
N ALA A 12 11.24 7.95 -18.64
CA ALA A 12 12.27 6.93 -18.38
C ALA A 12 11.91 6.08 -17.15
N ALA A 13 11.43 6.72 -16.06
CA ALA A 13 10.99 6.01 -14.85
C ALA A 13 9.83 5.04 -15.14
N ARG A 14 8.82 5.47 -15.91
CA ARG A 14 7.68 4.62 -16.33
C ARG A 14 8.08 3.51 -17.29
N ALA A 15 9.09 3.72 -18.11
CA ALA A 15 9.59 2.73 -19.05
C ALA A 15 10.59 1.74 -18.43
N TRP A 16 10.91 1.90 -17.15
CA TRP A 16 11.97 1.17 -16.46
C TRP A 16 13.33 1.24 -17.16
N ASP A 17 13.57 2.38 -17.82
CA ASP A 17 14.85 2.71 -18.44
C ASP A 17 15.82 3.27 -17.39
N TRP A 18 16.40 2.36 -16.62
CA TRP A 18 17.29 2.72 -15.52
C TRP A 18 18.56 3.45 -16.00
N GLN A 19 19.05 3.18 -17.22
CA GLN A 19 20.21 3.87 -17.79
C GLN A 19 19.90 5.35 -18.02
N SER A 20 18.76 5.64 -18.68
CA SER A 20 18.32 7.02 -18.88
C SER A 20 18.01 7.71 -17.55
N VAL A 21 17.37 7.02 -16.58
CA VAL A 21 17.13 7.57 -15.24
C VAL A 21 18.44 7.95 -14.57
N THR A 22 19.44 7.07 -14.59
CA THR A 22 20.76 7.33 -13.98
C THR A 22 21.46 8.50 -14.67
N ALA A 23 21.49 8.51 -16.01
CA ALA A 23 22.13 9.60 -16.77
C ALA A 23 21.47 10.97 -16.50
N LEU A 24 20.13 10.99 -16.41
CA LEU A 24 19.36 12.20 -16.12
C LEU A 24 19.59 12.70 -14.69
N LEU A 25 19.77 11.82 -13.72
CA LEU A 25 20.08 12.17 -12.33
C LEU A 25 21.53 12.65 -12.17
N VAL A 26 22.47 12.10 -12.91
CA VAL A 26 23.86 12.62 -12.97
C VAL A 26 23.89 14.03 -13.54
N ALA A 27 23.11 14.30 -14.59
CA ALA A 27 23.05 15.62 -15.23
C ALA A 27 22.27 16.68 -14.43
N ALA A 28 21.30 16.26 -13.60
CA ALA A 28 20.41 17.12 -12.83
C ALA A 28 19.92 16.37 -11.59
N PRO A 29 20.74 16.25 -10.52
CA PRO A 29 20.40 15.49 -9.31
C PRO A 29 19.11 15.98 -8.62
N GLU A 30 18.83 17.27 -8.69
CA GLU A 30 17.62 17.89 -8.12
C GLU A 30 16.31 17.34 -8.69
N ARG A 31 16.37 16.58 -9.78
CA ARG A 31 15.17 15.99 -10.40
C ARG A 31 14.54 14.90 -9.55
N VAL A 32 15.30 14.27 -8.67
CA VAL A 32 14.77 13.25 -7.75
C VAL A 32 13.65 13.80 -6.89
N GLU A 33 13.72 15.09 -6.50
CA GLU A 33 12.73 15.78 -5.69
C GLU A 33 11.50 16.28 -6.47
N THR A 34 11.53 16.21 -7.81
CA THR A 34 10.44 16.76 -8.61
C THR A 34 9.20 15.88 -8.60
N SER A 35 8.03 16.52 -8.80
CA SER A 35 6.75 15.84 -8.95
C SER A 35 6.12 16.16 -10.30
N ASP A 36 5.28 15.26 -10.80
CA ASP A 36 4.41 15.55 -11.95
C ASP A 36 3.24 16.47 -11.55
N LEU A 37 2.31 16.70 -12.48
CA LEU A 37 1.16 17.58 -12.25
C LEU A 37 0.19 17.04 -11.19
N GLN A 38 0.22 15.73 -10.90
CA GLN A 38 -0.58 15.09 -9.85
C GLN A 38 0.18 14.91 -8.54
N GLY A 39 1.37 15.50 -8.40
CA GLY A 39 2.18 15.41 -7.18
C GLY A 39 3.03 14.15 -7.05
N HIS A 40 2.97 13.21 -8.01
CA HIS A 40 3.76 11.98 -7.95
C HIS A 40 5.24 12.23 -8.25
N ALA A 41 6.12 11.66 -7.44
CA ALA A 41 7.53 11.55 -7.78
C ALA A 41 7.78 10.45 -8.82
N ALA A 42 8.95 10.47 -9.46
CA ALA A 42 9.36 9.43 -10.40
C ALA A 42 9.32 8.03 -9.77
N LEU A 43 9.61 7.91 -8.46
CA LEU A 43 9.53 6.65 -7.71
C LEU A 43 8.11 6.07 -7.70
N HIS A 44 7.06 6.89 -7.47
CA HIS A 44 5.67 6.43 -7.57
C HIS A 44 5.36 5.88 -8.97
N ARG A 45 5.84 6.58 -10.00
CA ARG A 45 5.60 6.21 -11.41
C ARG A 45 6.31 4.92 -11.79
N ALA A 46 7.52 4.70 -11.30
CA ALA A 46 8.25 3.45 -11.50
C ALA A 46 7.57 2.28 -10.77
N CYS A 47 7.09 2.51 -9.54
CA CYS A 47 6.40 1.49 -8.74
C CYS A 47 4.99 1.14 -9.26
N ALA A 48 4.34 2.05 -9.98
CA ALA A 48 3.00 1.82 -10.54
C ALA A 48 2.99 0.94 -11.80
N VAL A 49 4.16 0.60 -12.34
CA VAL A 49 4.28 -0.15 -13.59
C VAL A 49 4.08 -1.63 -13.33
N LYS A 50 3.21 -2.26 -14.13
CA LYS A 50 2.96 -3.70 -14.09
C LYS A 50 3.95 -4.44 -14.99
N PRO A 51 4.70 -5.44 -14.47
CA PRO A 51 5.59 -6.26 -15.28
C PRO A 51 4.85 -6.94 -16.42
N GLY A 52 5.48 -7.03 -17.58
CA GLY A 52 4.91 -7.70 -18.74
C GLY A 52 3.72 -7.00 -19.41
N SER A 53 3.29 -5.82 -18.92
CA SER A 53 2.28 -5.00 -19.63
C SER A 53 2.80 -4.49 -20.98
N ASN A 54 4.10 -4.49 -21.16
CA ASN A 54 4.81 -4.25 -22.41
C ASN A 54 6.05 -5.18 -22.44
N PRO A 55 6.44 -5.77 -23.58
CA PRO A 55 7.62 -6.62 -23.68
C PRO A 55 8.94 -5.99 -23.18
N ALA A 56 9.06 -4.67 -23.21
CA ALA A 56 10.22 -3.95 -22.68
C ALA A 56 10.23 -3.83 -21.15
N LEU A 57 9.09 -4.06 -20.48
CA LEU A 57 8.93 -3.91 -19.04
C LEU A 57 9.25 -5.22 -18.30
N HIS A 58 10.54 -5.54 -18.26
CA HIS A 58 11.04 -6.69 -17.52
C HIS A 58 11.27 -6.34 -16.06
N GLU A 59 10.84 -7.20 -15.16
CA GLU A 59 10.89 -7.03 -13.72
C GLU A 59 12.29 -6.64 -13.19
N PRO A 60 13.43 -7.24 -13.62
CA PRO A 60 14.76 -6.79 -13.18
C PRO A 60 15.06 -5.32 -13.48
N ASN A 61 14.52 -4.76 -14.58
CA ASN A 61 14.69 -3.35 -14.91
C ASN A 61 13.87 -2.44 -13.99
N GLY A 62 12.71 -2.91 -13.53
CA GLY A 62 11.90 -2.23 -12.51
C GLY A 62 12.69 -2.03 -11.21
N ILE A 63 13.29 -3.09 -10.69
CA ILE A 63 14.14 -3.03 -9.49
C ILE A 63 15.35 -2.13 -9.72
N ARG A 64 16.04 -2.23 -10.87
CA ARG A 64 17.18 -1.35 -11.19
C ARG A 64 16.78 0.13 -11.24
N THR A 65 15.63 0.43 -11.85
CA THR A 65 15.12 1.80 -11.94
C THR A 65 14.79 2.35 -10.56
N VAL A 66 14.09 1.57 -9.74
CA VAL A 66 13.75 1.96 -8.36
C VAL A 66 15.02 2.10 -7.51
N THR A 67 16.01 1.22 -7.68
CA THR A 67 17.32 1.33 -7.02
C THR A 67 18.01 2.64 -7.38
N ALA A 68 18.10 2.96 -8.69
CA ALA A 68 18.74 4.21 -9.14
C ALA A 68 18.07 5.46 -8.55
N LEU A 69 16.74 5.46 -8.44
CA LEU A 69 15.99 6.56 -7.83
C LEU A 69 16.27 6.66 -6.32
N LEU A 70 16.25 5.54 -5.60
CA LEU A 70 16.51 5.51 -4.15
C LEU A 70 17.95 5.89 -3.81
N ASP A 71 18.92 5.40 -4.58
CA ASP A 71 20.34 5.71 -4.38
C ASP A 71 20.66 7.19 -4.69
N ALA A 72 19.81 7.84 -5.52
CA ALA A 72 19.86 9.28 -5.77
C ALA A 72 19.10 10.10 -4.70
N GLY A 73 18.55 9.47 -3.66
CA GLY A 73 17.89 10.13 -2.55
C GLY A 73 16.37 10.29 -2.70
N ALA A 74 15.71 9.54 -3.62
CA ALA A 74 14.25 9.55 -3.66
C ALA A 74 13.66 9.12 -2.31
N ASP A 75 12.69 9.90 -1.80
CA ASP A 75 12.00 9.58 -0.56
C ASP A 75 11.10 8.34 -0.74
N LEU A 76 11.50 7.26 -0.04
CA LEU A 76 10.80 5.98 -0.03
C LEU A 76 9.38 6.09 0.57
N GLU A 77 9.20 7.02 1.49
CA GLU A 77 7.93 7.24 2.21
C GLU A 77 7.12 8.41 1.67
N ARG A 78 7.60 9.04 0.59
CA ARG A 78 6.84 10.14 -0.01
C ARG A 78 5.43 9.70 -0.31
N ALA A 79 4.47 10.35 0.33
CA ALA A 79 3.07 10.04 0.19
C ALA A 79 2.35 11.11 -0.64
N VAL A 80 1.43 10.69 -1.48
CA VAL A 80 0.55 11.59 -2.25
C VAL A 80 -0.90 11.32 -1.85
N PRO A 81 -1.75 12.34 -1.80
CA PRO A 81 -3.20 12.15 -1.66
C PRO A 81 -3.71 11.31 -2.83
N MET A 82 -4.61 10.37 -2.55
CA MET A 82 -5.23 9.55 -3.61
C MET A 82 -6.29 10.36 -4.35
N ASP A 83 -7.13 11.08 -3.59
CA ASP A 83 -8.21 11.92 -4.05
C ASP A 83 -8.44 13.02 -3.02
N GLU A 84 -8.79 14.25 -3.43
CA GLU A 84 -9.14 15.34 -2.52
C GLU A 84 -10.37 14.98 -1.66
N ALA A 85 -11.31 14.22 -2.21
CA ALA A 85 -12.48 13.72 -1.49
C ALA A 85 -12.15 12.64 -0.44
N GLU A 86 -11.01 11.98 -0.58
CA GLU A 86 -10.57 10.88 0.29
C GLU A 86 -9.70 11.34 1.47
N GLY A 87 -9.42 12.63 1.56
CA GLY A 87 -8.90 13.33 2.74
C GLY A 87 -7.55 12.84 3.26
N ASP A 88 -7.59 11.87 4.14
CA ASP A 88 -6.43 11.42 4.93
C ASP A 88 -5.66 10.23 4.33
N PHE A 89 -6.16 9.59 3.25
CA PHE A 89 -5.45 8.48 2.64
C PHE A 89 -4.19 8.94 1.91
N ARG A 90 -3.08 8.24 2.14
CA ARG A 90 -1.77 8.56 1.57
C ARG A 90 -1.20 7.37 0.82
N ALA A 91 -1.02 7.53 -0.48
CA ALA A 91 -0.42 6.51 -1.34
C ALA A 91 1.10 6.69 -1.41
N THR A 92 1.84 5.73 -0.86
CA THR A 92 3.30 5.67 -0.91
C THR A 92 3.79 4.91 -2.14
N PRO A 93 5.10 4.95 -2.51
CA PRO A 93 5.65 4.10 -3.56
C PRO A 93 5.31 2.61 -3.37
N LEU A 94 5.38 2.09 -2.14
CA LEU A 94 4.99 0.71 -1.83
C LEU A 94 3.51 0.44 -2.13
N TRP A 95 2.62 1.39 -1.78
CA TRP A 95 1.21 1.27 -2.13
C TRP A 95 1.02 1.15 -3.65
N TYR A 96 1.74 1.95 -4.44
CA TYR A 96 1.68 1.88 -5.91
C TYR A 96 2.19 0.54 -6.45
N ALA A 97 3.24 -0.04 -5.87
CA ALA A 97 3.75 -1.36 -6.26
C ALA A 97 2.71 -2.46 -6.02
N VAL A 98 1.93 -2.37 -4.92
CA VAL A 98 0.86 -3.31 -4.60
C VAL A 98 -0.38 -3.07 -5.47
N ALA A 99 -0.90 -1.84 -5.47
CA ALA A 99 -2.23 -1.53 -6.02
C ALA A 99 -2.25 -1.44 -7.55
N ARG A 100 -1.18 -0.94 -8.15
CA ARG A 100 -1.08 -0.64 -9.59
C ARG A 100 -0.04 -1.50 -10.29
N GLY A 101 1.13 -1.64 -9.67
CA GLY A 101 2.24 -2.43 -10.21
C GLY A 101 1.96 -3.92 -10.22
N GLU A 102 1.20 -4.44 -9.26
CA GLU A 102 0.97 -5.87 -9.08
C GLU A 102 2.29 -6.66 -9.16
N ASN A 103 3.34 -6.05 -8.60
CA ASN A 103 4.72 -6.50 -8.75
C ASN A 103 5.26 -7.01 -7.41
N PHE A 104 5.03 -8.29 -7.13
CA PHE A 104 5.42 -8.87 -5.86
C PHE A 104 6.93 -8.82 -5.61
N PRO A 105 7.83 -9.11 -6.56
CA PRO A 105 9.28 -8.94 -6.36
C PRO A 105 9.67 -7.50 -5.97
N LEU A 106 9.03 -6.49 -6.58
CA LEU A 106 9.26 -5.09 -6.23
C LEU A 106 8.71 -4.75 -4.83
N VAL A 107 7.54 -5.30 -4.46
CA VAL A 107 7.00 -5.18 -3.10
C VAL A 107 8.00 -5.72 -2.07
N GLU A 108 8.52 -6.93 -2.28
CA GLU A 108 9.54 -7.50 -1.38
C GLU A 108 10.81 -6.66 -1.35
N PHE A 109 11.26 -6.13 -2.50
CA PHE A 109 12.42 -5.26 -2.56
C PHE A 109 12.22 -4.00 -1.71
N LEU A 110 11.08 -3.31 -1.83
CA LEU A 110 10.76 -2.11 -1.07
C LEU A 110 10.65 -2.41 0.43
N LEU A 111 10.06 -3.55 0.82
CA LEU A 111 10.00 -3.98 2.22
C LEU A 111 11.39 -4.27 2.80
N ARG A 112 12.30 -4.87 2.02
CA ARG A 112 13.72 -5.03 2.44
C ARG A 112 14.41 -3.68 2.63
N ARG A 113 14.02 -2.64 1.88
CA ARG A 113 14.47 -1.25 2.07
C ARG A 113 13.72 -0.54 3.21
N ARG A 114 12.92 -1.27 3.99
CA ARG A 114 12.15 -0.80 5.16
C ARG A 114 11.02 0.18 4.83
N ALA A 115 10.41 0.06 3.66
CA ALA A 115 9.20 0.81 3.33
C ALA A 115 8.09 0.51 4.35
N ASN A 116 7.39 1.56 4.79
CA ASN A 116 6.26 1.44 5.71
C ASN A 116 5.07 0.78 5.01
N ALA A 117 4.66 -0.39 5.53
CA ALA A 117 3.62 -1.20 4.92
C ALA A 117 2.19 -0.78 5.31
N SER A 118 2.02 0.17 6.24
CA SER A 118 0.71 0.45 6.87
C SER A 118 -0.37 0.83 5.86
N TYR A 119 -0.16 1.83 5.01
CA TYR A 119 -1.13 2.20 3.98
C TYR A 119 -1.32 1.13 2.89
N SER A 120 -0.30 0.30 2.65
CA SER A 120 -0.36 -0.73 1.61
C SER A 120 -1.28 -1.90 1.97
N LEU A 121 -1.67 -2.05 3.25
CA LEU A 121 -2.65 -3.04 3.67
C LEU A 121 -4.01 -2.87 2.98
N TRP A 122 -4.47 -1.62 2.74
CA TRP A 122 -5.72 -1.39 2.00
C TRP A 122 -5.66 -1.93 0.58
N ALA A 123 -4.52 -1.78 -0.10
CA ALA A 123 -4.35 -2.31 -1.45
C ALA A 123 -4.37 -3.84 -1.47
N ALA A 124 -3.69 -4.49 -0.50
CA ALA A 124 -3.71 -5.94 -0.36
C ALA A 124 -5.12 -6.46 -0.05
N VAL A 125 -5.84 -5.79 0.85
CA VAL A 125 -7.24 -6.11 1.19
C VAL A 125 -8.15 -5.92 -0.02
N TRP A 126 -8.04 -4.79 -0.73
CA TRP A 126 -8.88 -4.54 -1.91
C TRP A 126 -8.75 -5.64 -2.96
N ARG A 127 -7.55 -6.16 -3.14
CA ARG A 127 -7.25 -7.24 -4.10
C ARG A 127 -7.52 -8.64 -3.54
N ASP A 128 -7.72 -8.76 -2.23
CA ASP A 128 -7.74 -10.03 -1.47
C ASP A 128 -6.47 -10.88 -1.73
N ASP A 129 -5.31 -10.20 -1.82
CA ASP A 129 -4.03 -10.81 -2.17
C ASP A 129 -3.31 -11.31 -0.91
N GLU A 130 -3.45 -12.61 -0.65
CA GLU A 130 -2.86 -13.26 0.52
C GLU A 130 -1.33 -13.19 0.52
N MET A 131 -0.69 -13.34 -0.63
CA MET A 131 0.77 -13.36 -0.72
C MET A 131 1.34 -11.99 -0.36
N VAL A 132 0.79 -10.94 -0.92
CA VAL A 132 1.16 -9.56 -0.60
C VAL A 132 0.81 -9.24 0.85
N CYS A 133 -0.40 -9.56 1.31
CA CYS A 133 -0.82 -9.32 2.69
C CYS A 133 0.15 -9.96 3.70
N ARG A 134 0.54 -11.21 3.47
CA ARG A 134 1.52 -11.93 4.30
C ARG A 134 2.89 -11.24 4.33
N ALA A 135 3.37 -10.75 3.19
CA ALA A 135 4.63 -10.02 3.11
C ALA A 135 4.57 -8.69 3.88
N LEU A 136 3.47 -7.93 3.71
CA LEU A 136 3.24 -6.69 4.43
C LEU A 136 3.18 -6.90 5.95
N LEU A 137 2.44 -7.92 6.42
CA LEU A 137 2.29 -8.23 7.85
C LEU A 137 3.63 -8.60 8.52
N LYS A 138 4.54 -9.26 7.81
CA LYS A 138 5.90 -9.55 8.31
C LYS A 138 6.71 -8.29 8.63
N SER A 139 6.41 -7.17 7.99
CA SER A 139 7.07 -5.88 8.22
C SER A 139 6.50 -5.13 9.43
N ARG A 140 5.57 -5.72 10.19
CA ARG A 140 4.93 -5.16 11.39
C ARG A 140 4.28 -3.78 11.13
N PRO A 141 3.35 -3.67 10.16
CA PRO A 141 2.63 -2.43 9.90
C PRO A 141 1.75 -2.03 11.08
N ASN A 142 1.33 -0.77 11.13
CA ASN A 142 0.24 -0.37 12.01
C ASN A 142 -1.08 -0.96 11.47
N LEU A 143 -1.56 -2.03 12.12
CA LEU A 143 -2.78 -2.74 11.72
C LEU A 143 -4.04 -1.91 11.94
N ASN A 144 -3.96 -0.90 12.81
CA ASN A 144 -5.08 -0.09 13.27
C ASN A 144 -5.04 1.35 12.73
N LEU A 145 -4.16 1.61 11.74
CA LEU A 145 -4.15 2.89 11.04
C LEU A 145 -5.53 3.12 10.39
N GLN A 146 -6.16 4.24 10.71
CA GLN A 146 -7.41 4.63 10.07
C GLN A 146 -7.16 5.48 8.84
N ALA A 147 -7.91 5.22 7.78
CA ALA A 147 -8.05 6.07 6.61
C ALA A 147 -9.52 6.05 6.18
N HIS A 148 -10.09 7.20 5.85
CA HIS A 148 -11.55 7.36 5.63
C HIS A 148 -12.40 6.93 6.84
N GLY A 149 -11.83 7.01 8.04
CA GLY A 149 -12.47 6.52 9.27
C GLY A 149 -12.58 5.00 9.39
N GLU A 150 -11.98 4.24 8.49
CA GLU A 150 -11.96 2.77 8.53
C GLU A 150 -10.56 2.24 8.87
N THR A 151 -10.47 1.06 9.47
CA THR A 151 -9.23 0.29 9.61
C THR A 151 -9.13 -0.79 8.51
N PRO A 152 -7.95 -1.37 8.24
CA PRO A 152 -7.83 -2.47 7.27
C PRO A 152 -8.77 -3.66 7.56
N ILE A 153 -8.94 -4.05 8.85
CA ILE A 153 -9.82 -5.16 9.23
C ILE A 153 -11.30 -4.80 8.99
N PHE A 154 -11.71 -3.56 9.27
CA PHE A 154 -13.06 -3.08 8.97
C PHE A 154 -13.30 -3.11 7.45
N TYR A 155 -12.33 -2.61 6.67
CA TYR A 155 -12.40 -2.57 5.21
C TYR A 155 -12.50 -3.97 4.60
N ALA A 156 -11.73 -4.95 5.13
CA ALA A 156 -11.79 -6.35 4.72
C ALA A 156 -13.16 -6.97 4.98
N ALA A 157 -13.76 -6.73 6.16
CA ALA A 157 -15.10 -7.20 6.50
C ALA A 157 -16.15 -6.58 5.57
N ARG A 158 -16.07 -5.26 5.32
CA ARG A 158 -16.99 -4.53 4.45
C ARG A 158 -16.97 -5.01 3.00
N LEU A 159 -15.79 -5.33 2.49
CA LEU A 159 -15.60 -5.83 1.12
C LEU A 159 -15.74 -7.35 0.99
N LYS A 160 -15.96 -8.08 2.10
CA LYS A 160 -16.01 -9.55 2.15
C LYS A 160 -14.72 -10.22 1.64
N ARG A 161 -13.57 -9.63 1.97
CA ARG A 161 -12.25 -10.14 1.61
C ARG A 161 -11.80 -11.17 2.65
N LEU A 162 -12.33 -12.38 2.55
CA LEU A 162 -12.26 -13.37 3.62
C LEU A 162 -10.84 -13.85 3.91
N ALA A 163 -10.02 -13.99 2.87
CA ALA A 163 -8.65 -14.43 3.02
C ALA A 163 -7.80 -13.39 3.79
N THR A 164 -7.81 -12.14 3.34
CA THR A 164 -7.06 -11.07 4.01
C THR A 164 -7.68 -10.70 5.36
N LEU A 165 -9.01 -10.81 5.53
CA LEU A 165 -9.68 -10.63 6.82
C LEU A 165 -9.18 -11.64 7.86
N ALA A 166 -9.12 -12.92 7.50
CA ALA A 166 -8.59 -13.96 8.39
C ALA A 166 -7.14 -13.66 8.80
N MET A 167 -6.30 -13.23 7.86
CA MET A 167 -4.91 -12.87 8.14
C MET A 167 -4.78 -11.67 9.08
N LEU A 168 -5.65 -10.65 8.93
CA LEU A 168 -5.67 -9.48 9.82
C LEU A 168 -6.15 -9.84 11.23
N ILE A 169 -7.14 -10.75 11.35
CA ILE A 169 -7.58 -11.31 12.64
C ILE A 169 -6.41 -12.04 13.32
N ASP A 170 -5.74 -12.94 12.60
CA ASP A 170 -4.63 -13.74 13.12
C ASP A 170 -3.42 -12.86 13.49
N ALA A 171 -3.24 -11.72 12.80
CA ALA A 171 -2.22 -10.72 13.12
C ALA A 171 -2.58 -9.84 14.33
N GLY A 172 -3.81 -9.88 14.84
CA GLY A 172 -4.25 -9.14 16.01
C GLY A 172 -4.72 -7.69 15.73
N ALA A 173 -5.21 -7.42 14.51
CA ALA A 173 -5.82 -6.12 14.20
C ALA A 173 -7.07 -5.90 15.08
N ASP A 174 -7.21 -4.71 15.68
CA ASP A 174 -8.31 -4.43 16.60
C ASP A 174 -9.66 -4.31 15.87
N PRO A 175 -10.61 -5.27 16.10
CA PRO A 175 -11.89 -5.25 15.42
C PRO A 175 -12.88 -4.27 16.06
N SER A 176 -12.55 -3.65 17.20
CA SER A 176 -13.45 -2.77 17.95
C SER A 176 -13.39 -1.30 17.54
N ILE A 177 -12.40 -0.94 16.71
CA ILE A 177 -12.26 0.43 16.22
C ILE A 177 -13.43 0.75 15.29
N VAL A 178 -14.14 1.85 15.61
CA VAL A 178 -15.37 2.21 14.92
C VAL A 178 -15.14 3.19 13.78
N ASP A 179 -16.00 3.10 12.76
CA ASP A 179 -16.12 4.09 11.68
C ASP A 179 -16.86 5.36 12.19
N PRO A 180 -16.99 6.42 11.39
CA PRO A 180 -17.73 7.63 11.76
C PRO A 180 -19.22 7.42 12.07
N LYS A 181 -19.77 6.24 11.72
CA LYS A 181 -21.16 5.84 12.04
C LYS A 181 -21.26 4.99 13.31
N GLY A 182 -20.16 4.81 14.05
CA GLY A 182 -20.10 4.00 15.26
C GLY A 182 -20.14 2.49 15.03
N ARG A 183 -19.86 2.01 13.81
CA ARG A 183 -19.84 0.59 13.48
C ARG A 183 -18.41 0.07 13.55
N ASP A 184 -18.22 -1.07 14.17
CA ASP A 184 -16.96 -1.80 14.22
C ASP A 184 -16.90 -2.94 13.17
N ALA A 185 -15.76 -3.62 13.06
CA ALA A 185 -15.58 -4.71 12.09
C ALA A 185 -16.54 -5.88 12.34
N LEU A 186 -16.90 -6.16 13.59
CA LEU A 186 -17.85 -7.21 13.96
C LEU A 186 -19.28 -6.85 13.52
N THR A 187 -19.69 -5.60 13.74
CA THR A 187 -20.98 -5.07 13.26
C THR A 187 -21.09 -5.21 11.75
N ILE A 188 -20.06 -4.78 11.02
CA ILE A 188 -20.02 -4.90 9.55
C ILE A 188 -20.03 -6.36 9.10
N ALA A 189 -19.30 -7.26 9.79
CA ALA A 189 -19.28 -8.68 9.45
C ALA A 189 -20.69 -9.29 9.53
N ARG A 190 -21.46 -8.94 10.56
CA ARG A 190 -22.86 -9.37 10.73
C ARG A 190 -23.79 -8.74 9.68
N GLU A 191 -23.71 -7.44 9.43
CA GLU A 191 -24.47 -6.74 8.39
C GLU A 191 -24.24 -7.35 7.00
N ARG A 192 -22.99 -7.71 6.71
CA ARG A 192 -22.57 -8.31 5.45
C ARG A 192 -22.84 -9.81 5.38
N ARG A 193 -23.30 -10.43 6.45
CA ARG A 193 -23.57 -11.88 6.57
C ARG A 193 -22.33 -12.70 6.22
N LEU A 194 -21.19 -12.37 6.85
CA LEU A 194 -19.97 -13.17 6.72
C LEU A 194 -20.16 -14.54 7.37
N PRO A 195 -19.33 -15.55 7.00
CA PRO A 195 -19.37 -16.88 7.61
C PRO A 195 -19.25 -16.82 9.13
N GLU A 196 -20.03 -17.65 9.85
CA GLU A 196 -20.09 -17.67 11.32
C GLU A 196 -18.69 -17.85 11.94
N GLN A 197 -17.86 -18.70 11.35
CA GLN A 197 -16.48 -18.90 11.79
C GLN A 197 -15.63 -17.61 11.79
N ILE A 198 -15.89 -16.68 10.89
CA ILE A 198 -15.20 -15.37 10.84
C ILE A 198 -15.77 -14.47 11.96
N ILE A 199 -17.07 -14.51 12.18
CA ILE A 199 -17.74 -13.75 13.25
C ILE A 199 -17.20 -14.20 14.61
N GLU A 200 -17.15 -15.50 14.88
CA GLU A 200 -16.59 -16.09 16.10
C GLU A 200 -15.11 -15.68 16.32
N LYS A 201 -14.31 -15.69 15.27
CA LYS A 201 -12.90 -15.23 15.35
C LYS A 201 -12.80 -13.75 15.72
N LEU A 202 -13.63 -12.89 15.12
CA LEU A 202 -13.66 -11.45 15.45
C LEU A 202 -14.09 -11.23 16.90
N GLU A 203 -15.09 -11.96 17.39
CA GLU A 203 -15.55 -11.91 18.78
C GLU A 203 -14.45 -12.37 19.75
N SER A 204 -13.81 -13.48 19.46
CA SER A 204 -12.71 -14.01 20.26
C SER A 204 -11.55 -13.03 20.32
N LEU A 205 -11.17 -12.43 19.19
CA LEU A 205 -10.10 -11.43 19.13
C LEU A 205 -10.47 -10.18 19.94
N ARG A 206 -11.71 -9.67 19.80
CA ARG A 206 -12.20 -8.54 20.56
C ARG A 206 -12.15 -8.83 22.07
N HIS A 207 -12.65 -10.00 22.48
CA HIS A 207 -12.61 -10.42 23.88
C HIS A 207 -11.17 -10.50 24.41
N LYS A 208 -10.26 -11.02 23.64
CA LYS A 208 -8.83 -11.09 23.98
C LYS A 208 -8.19 -9.72 24.21
N LEU A 209 -8.56 -8.73 23.39
CA LEU A 209 -7.97 -7.39 23.43
C LEU A 209 -8.61 -6.49 24.51
N HIS A 210 -9.92 -6.61 24.73
CA HIS A 210 -10.68 -5.66 25.54
C HIS A 210 -11.45 -6.29 26.71
N GLY A 211 -11.40 -7.62 26.86
CA GLY A 211 -12.18 -8.35 27.87
C GLY A 211 -13.67 -8.50 27.49
N PRO A 212 -14.48 -9.08 28.39
CA PRO A 212 -15.89 -9.29 28.13
C PRO A 212 -16.64 -7.96 27.96
N LEU A 213 -17.60 -7.94 27.01
CA LEU A 213 -18.49 -6.79 26.85
C LEU A 213 -19.23 -6.52 28.17
N PRO A 214 -19.38 -5.24 28.58
CA PRO A 214 -20.25 -4.92 29.68
C PRO A 214 -21.66 -5.48 29.39
N LYS A 215 -22.22 -6.22 30.34
CA LYS A 215 -23.60 -6.70 30.22
C LYS A 215 -24.49 -5.49 29.99
N ARG A 216 -25.21 -5.49 28.86
CA ARG A 216 -26.25 -4.46 28.64
C ARG A 216 -27.23 -4.56 29.81
N ALA A 217 -27.36 -3.44 30.53
CA ALA A 217 -28.40 -3.27 31.55
C ALA A 217 -29.78 -3.21 30.91
#